data_9761ecf2b7b909afd0cff9cfcf6278a1
#
_entry.id   9761ecf2b7b909afd0cff9cfcf6278a1
#
_cell.length_a   1.000
_cell.length_b   1.000
_cell.length_c   1.000
_cell.angle_alpha   90.00
_cell.angle_beta   90.00
_cell.angle_gamma   90.00
#
_symmetry.space_group_name_H-M   'P 1'
#
loop_
_entity.id
_entity.type
_entity.pdbx_description
1 polymer ?
#
loop_
_entity_poly.entity_id
_entity_poly.type
_entity_poly.pdbx_seq_one_letter_code
_entity_poly.pdbx_strand_id
1 'polypeptide(L)'
;MTQCSALRGLAIIGIFLHNYCHWLGLAVKENEYTFTIDKCRRLLEVMTHPDINLPVHLLSFFGHYGVPVFLFLSAYGLVMKYEGGFANGGTANGGTANGVTANGVTANGVTTNGVTANGRSANVGTANGGSTPSPLAFLRYHYLKLFKMMVVGFVAFTMVDAITPGRWHYTPLTIIAQLGMFNNIMPDPDHVIWPGPFWFFGLMFQLYIVYRLLLFRRGWKPLAILVVVCWLMQVFCDPEGETLNRVRYNFMGGMLPFALGLLFARYGRELKQGAWVVITLASALAVFFLSFNYQLWFWVPLFVCTFSVALVKILPTSFNERMAWVGSISAALFVMHPITRKIFIPISRSGDVYTGLLLYIIASIAIAWLCRELMRKIPNPKLKVKKG
;
A
#
# COMPACT_ATOMS: atom_id res chain seq x y z
N MET A 1 3.98 -16.69 5.27
CA MET A 1 4.44 -15.39 5.81
C MET A 1 5.43 -14.70 4.89
N THR A 2 6.44 -15.37 4.39
CA THR A 2 7.46 -14.80 3.49
C THR A 2 6.87 -14.12 2.27
N GLN A 3 5.90 -14.75 1.59
CA GLN A 3 5.26 -14.18 0.39
C GLN A 3 4.53 -12.85 0.65
N CYS A 4 3.76 -12.72 1.74
CA CYS A 4 3.11 -11.43 2.07
C CYS A 4 4.14 -10.33 2.38
N SER A 5 5.24 -10.69 3.03
CA SER A 5 6.34 -9.74 3.29
C SER A 5 7.10 -9.41 2.02
N ALA A 6 7.29 -10.37 1.11
CA ALA A 6 7.89 -10.13 -0.21
C ALA A 6 7.02 -9.20 -1.07
N LEU A 7 5.70 -9.40 -1.10
CA LEU A 7 4.77 -8.48 -1.74
C LEU A 7 4.89 -7.05 -1.23
N ARG A 8 5.03 -6.87 0.10
CA ARG A 8 5.27 -5.54 0.68
C ARG A 8 6.60 -4.95 0.22
N GLY A 9 7.64 -5.79 0.12
CA GLY A 9 8.94 -5.39 -0.36
C GLY A 9 8.90 -4.90 -1.80
N LEU A 10 8.28 -5.65 -2.68
CA LEU A 10 8.10 -5.25 -4.08
C LEU A 10 7.28 -3.96 -4.20
N ALA A 11 6.16 -3.88 -3.48
CA ALA A 11 5.29 -2.72 -3.51
C ALA A 11 6.00 -1.45 -3.01
N ILE A 12 6.75 -1.52 -1.90
CA ILE A 12 7.44 -0.33 -1.39
C ILE A 12 8.58 0.10 -2.29
N ILE A 13 9.29 -0.84 -2.94
CA ILE A 13 10.31 -0.49 -3.93
C ILE A 13 9.69 0.33 -5.06
N GLY A 14 8.56 -0.12 -5.62
CA GLY A 14 7.83 0.66 -6.62
C GLY A 14 7.49 2.06 -6.13
N ILE A 15 6.85 2.17 -4.96
CA ILE A 15 6.37 3.45 -4.41
C ILE A 15 7.51 4.44 -4.16
N PHE A 16 8.57 4.04 -3.45
CA PHE A 16 9.60 5.02 -3.09
C PHE A 16 10.44 5.44 -4.29
N LEU A 17 10.71 4.55 -5.24
CA LEU A 17 11.39 4.89 -6.49
C LEU A 17 10.52 5.78 -7.39
N HIS A 18 9.22 5.45 -7.53
CA HIS A 18 8.25 6.32 -8.19
C HIS A 18 8.27 7.73 -7.60
N ASN A 19 8.16 7.85 -6.28
CA ASN A 19 8.13 9.15 -5.61
C ASN A 19 9.40 10.00 -5.82
N TYR A 20 10.53 9.41 -6.17
CA TYR A 20 11.71 10.16 -6.57
C TYR A 20 11.65 10.53 -8.06
N CYS A 21 11.45 9.53 -8.92
CA CYS A 21 11.48 9.71 -10.38
C CYS A 21 10.36 10.65 -10.86
N HIS A 22 9.16 10.55 -10.29
CA HIS A 22 8.02 11.42 -10.60
C HIS A 22 8.34 12.92 -10.44
N TRP A 23 9.20 13.31 -9.48
CA TRP A 23 9.55 14.69 -9.23
C TRP A 23 10.66 15.24 -10.15
N LEU A 24 11.21 14.42 -11.04
CA LEU A 24 12.16 14.85 -12.06
C LEU A 24 11.39 15.44 -13.25
N GLY A 25 11.83 16.62 -13.72
CA GLY A 25 11.18 17.32 -14.83
C GLY A 25 11.22 16.55 -16.15
N LEU A 26 12.27 15.74 -16.35
CA LEU A 26 12.45 14.91 -17.54
C LEU A 26 11.54 13.67 -17.57
N ALA A 27 11.08 13.18 -16.40
CA ALA A 27 10.38 11.93 -16.31
C ALA A 27 8.95 12.00 -16.87
N VAL A 28 8.52 10.95 -17.57
CA VAL A 28 7.12 10.78 -17.99
C VAL A 28 6.26 10.61 -16.75
N LYS A 29 5.18 11.40 -16.65
CA LYS A 29 4.25 11.35 -15.51
C LYS A 29 3.20 10.26 -15.72
N GLU A 30 2.78 9.68 -14.61
CA GLU A 30 1.72 8.67 -14.56
C GLU A 30 0.32 9.27 -14.59
N ASN A 31 -0.66 8.42 -14.85
CA ASN A 31 -2.07 8.66 -14.62
C ASN A 31 -2.44 8.02 -13.25
N GLU A 32 -2.51 8.81 -12.20
CA GLU A 32 -2.82 8.31 -10.83
C GLU A 32 -4.17 8.82 -10.32
N TYR A 33 -4.36 10.14 -10.29
CA TYR A 33 -5.60 10.76 -9.80
C TYR A 33 -6.48 11.30 -10.91
N THR A 34 -5.90 11.65 -12.03
CA THR A 34 -6.54 12.08 -13.28
C THR A 34 -5.96 11.28 -14.44
N PHE A 35 -6.63 11.33 -15.60
CA PHE A 35 -6.20 10.60 -16.79
C PHE A 35 -6.03 11.54 -17.97
N THR A 36 -4.83 11.54 -18.55
CA THR A 36 -4.51 12.28 -19.78
C THR A 36 -3.85 11.33 -20.77
N ILE A 37 -4.37 11.26 -21.99
CA ILE A 37 -3.85 10.40 -23.06
C ILE A 37 -2.41 10.80 -23.47
N ASP A 38 -2.06 12.07 -23.32
CA ASP A 38 -0.73 12.57 -23.66
C ASP A 38 0.38 11.98 -22.79
N LYS A 39 0.11 11.69 -21.53
CA LYS A 39 1.05 10.95 -20.68
C LYS A 39 1.32 9.54 -21.23
N CYS A 40 0.30 8.90 -21.76
CA CYS A 40 0.41 7.59 -22.40
C CYS A 40 1.20 7.68 -23.73
N ARG A 41 0.94 8.69 -24.55
CA ARG A 41 1.69 8.92 -25.79
C ARG A 41 3.17 9.16 -25.52
N ARG A 42 3.51 9.99 -24.52
CA ARG A 42 4.89 10.22 -24.09
C ARG A 42 5.57 8.93 -23.60
N LEU A 43 4.84 8.07 -22.88
CA LEU A 43 5.39 6.77 -22.48
C LEU A 43 5.73 5.92 -23.71
N LEU A 44 4.84 5.83 -24.70
CA LEU A 44 5.09 5.07 -25.93
C LEU A 44 6.28 5.65 -26.71
N GLU A 45 6.41 6.98 -26.77
CA GLU A 45 7.52 7.66 -27.41
C GLU A 45 8.86 7.25 -26.79
N VAL A 46 9.00 7.34 -25.45
CA VAL A 46 10.24 6.96 -24.77
C VAL A 46 10.52 5.45 -24.80
N MET A 47 9.50 4.61 -25.01
CA MET A 47 9.68 3.16 -25.19
C MET A 47 10.10 2.79 -26.60
N THR A 48 9.66 3.54 -27.60
CA THR A 48 10.04 3.31 -29.01
C THR A 48 11.36 3.98 -29.38
N HIS A 49 11.72 5.05 -28.69
CA HIS A 49 12.98 5.77 -28.84
C HIS A 49 13.68 5.88 -27.47
N PRO A 50 14.19 4.75 -26.95
CA PRO A 50 14.73 4.72 -25.59
C PRO A 50 16.03 5.51 -25.48
N ASP A 51 16.13 6.31 -24.41
CA ASP A 51 17.33 6.97 -23.96
C ASP A 51 17.88 6.36 -22.66
N ILE A 52 18.95 6.93 -22.13
CA ILE A 52 19.57 6.48 -20.88
C ILE A 52 18.59 6.62 -19.69
N ASN A 53 17.55 7.46 -19.77
CA ASN A 53 16.57 7.71 -18.71
C ASN A 53 15.35 6.79 -18.79
N LEU A 54 15.31 5.82 -19.72
CA LEU A 54 14.19 4.87 -19.80
C LEU A 54 13.81 4.24 -18.45
N PRO A 55 14.75 3.77 -17.59
CA PRO A 55 14.40 3.27 -16.26
C PRO A 55 13.67 4.29 -15.39
N VAL A 56 14.06 5.56 -15.46
CA VAL A 56 13.43 6.67 -14.72
C VAL A 56 11.99 6.90 -15.21
N HIS A 57 11.78 6.87 -16.54
CA HIS A 57 10.45 7.00 -17.13
C HIS A 57 9.52 5.86 -16.70
N LEU A 58 9.99 4.61 -16.75
CA LEU A 58 9.22 3.42 -16.33
C LEU A 58 8.91 3.44 -14.85
N LEU A 59 9.87 3.80 -14.00
CA LEU A 59 9.66 3.92 -12.55
C LEU A 59 8.68 5.05 -12.20
N SER A 60 8.78 6.18 -12.91
CA SER A 60 7.85 7.30 -12.75
C SER A 60 6.44 6.90 -13.17
N PHE A 61 6.26 6.18 -14.28
CA PHE A 61 4.93 5.85 -14.79
C PHE A 61 4.28 4.67 -14.05
N PHE A 62 5.01 3.59 -13.77
CA PHE A 62 4.44 2.35 -13.22
C PHE A 62 4.65 2.17 -11.70
N GLY A 63 5.58 2.88 -11.09
CA GLY A 63 5.95 2.62 -9.69
C GLY A 63 4.85 2.92 -8.68
N HIS A 64 3.92 3.85 -8.97
CA HIS A 64 2.77 4.16 -8.12
C HIS A 64 1.84 2.95 -7.92
N TYR A 65 1.87 1.98 -8.81
CA TYR A 65 1.09 0.74 -8.70
C TYR A 65 1.49 -0.14 -7.50
N GLY A 66 2.53 0.20 -6.76
CA GLY A 66 2.77 -0.38 -5.44
C GLY A 66 1.65 -0.10 -4.43
N VAL A 67 0.92 1.02 -4.57
CA VAL A 67 -0.17 1.41 -3.66
C VAL A 67 -1.33 0.41 -3.66
N PRO A 68 -1.89 0.00 -4.80
CA PRO A 68 -2.89 -1.07 -4.86
C PRO A 68 -2.50 -2.36 -4.13
N VAL A 69 -1.22 -2.76 -4.20
CA VAL A 69 -0.72 -3.95 -3.50
C VAL A 69 -0.76 -3.77 -1.97
N PHE A 70 -0.46 -2.57 -1.47
CA PHE A 70 -0.60 -2.28 -0.04
C PHE A 70 -2.05 -2.30 0.43
N LEU A 71 -2.99 -1.78 -0.37
CA LEU A 71 -4.42 -1.83 -0.07
C LEU A 71 -4.93 -3.28 -0.03
N PHE A 72 -4.54 -4.08 -1.03
CA PHE A 72 -4.81 -5.51 -1.09
C PHE A 72 -4.30 -6.25 0.16
N LEU A 73 -3.03 -6.06 0.53
CA LEU A 73 -2.42 -6.70 1.69
C LEU A 73 -3.04 -6.26 3.01
N SER A 74 -3.46 -5.00 3.11
CA SER A 74 -4.17 -4.50 4.29
C SER A 74 -5.51 -5.20 4.47
N ALA A 75 -6.30 -5.31 3.39
CA ALA A 75 -7.58 -5.99 3.39
C ALA A 75 -7.44 -7.49 3.67
N TYR A 76 -6.48 -8.15 3.02
CA TYR A 76 -6.13 -9.56 3.29
C TYR A 76 -5.84 -9.78 4.78
N GLY A 77 -5.00 -8.93 5.37
CA GLY A 77 -4.64 -9.01 6.78
C GLY A 77 -5.83 -8.79 7.74
N LEU A 78 -6.82 -7.98 7.36
CA LEU A 78 -8.03 -7.79 8.16
C LEU A 78 -8.87 -9.07 8.23
N VAL A 79 -9.10 -9.74 7.11
CA VAL A 79 -9.84 -11.01 7.07
C VAL A 79 -9.11 -12.08 7.88
N MET A 80 -7.81 -12.24 7.65
CA MET A 80 -7.00 -13.23 8.37
C MET A 80 -7.01 -13.00 9.88
N LYS A 81 -7.03 -11.74 10.31
CA LYS A 81 -7.00 -11.40 11.74
C LYS A 81 -8.37 -11.46 12.42
N TYR A 82 -9.44 -11.00 11.76
CA TYR A 82 -10.72 -10.75 12.41
C TYR A 82 -11.85 -11.68 11.95
N GLU A 83 -11.69 -12.38 10.83
CA GLU A 83 -12.70 -13.28 10.28
C GLU A 83 -12.29 -14.76 10.37
N GLY A 84 -11.03 -15.03 10.78
CA GLY A 84 -10.53 -16.39 10.96
C GLY A 84 -10.12 -17.10 9.69
N GLY A 85 -9.90 -16.34 8.59
CA GLY A 85 -9.54 -16.84 7.25
C GLY A 85 -10.33 -18.12 6.91
N PHE A 86 -11.29 -18.08 6.01
CA PHE A 86 -11.97 -19.31 5.61
C PHE A 86 -10.95 -20.27 5.03
N ALA A 87 -10.52 -21.24 5.86
CA ALA A 87 -9.80 -22.37 5.37
C ALA A 87 -10.62 -23.00 4.25
N ASN A 88 -10.03 -23.07 3.04
CA ASN A 88 -10.42 -23.87 1.89
C ASN A 88 -11.72 -24.65 2.09
N GLY A 89 -12.76 -24.38 1.30
CA GLY A 89 -14.09 -25.02 1.37
C GLY A 89 -14.06 -26.55 1.46
N GLY A 90 -13.68 -27.04 2.59
CA GLY A 90 -13.79 -28.41 3.06
C GLY A 90 -14.71 -28.38 4.27
N THR A 91 -15.76 -29.17 4.22
CA THR A 91 -16.68 -29.54 5.30
C THR A 91 -15.96 -29.53 6.64
N ALA A 92 -16.62 -28.88 7.64
CA ALA A 92 -16.23 -28.94 9.05
C ALA A 92 -16.32 -30.37 9.57
N ASN A 93 -15.33 -31.18 9.29
CA ASN A 93 -15.05 -32.42 10.00
C ASN A 93 -13.75 -32.19 10.79
N GLY A 94 -13.86 -32.33 12.11
CA GLY A 94 -12.86 -32.06 13.12
C GLY A 94 -11.50 -32.73 12.88
N GLY A 95 -10.71 -32.13 12.05
CA GLY A 95 -9.29 -32.41 11.88
C GLY A 95 -8.48 -31.27 12.43
N THR A 96 -7.66 -31.53 13.43
CA THR A 96 -6.65 -30.65 13.98
C THR A 96 -5.81 -30.07 12.84
N ALA A 97 -6.00 -28.79 12.52
CA ALA A 97 -5.15 -28.05 11.57
C ALA A 97 -3.80 -27.83 12.23
N ASN A 98 -2.86 -28.72 11.92
CA ASN A 98 -1.45 -28.56 12.29
C ASN A 98 -0.87 -27.33 11.59
N GLY A 99 -0.56 -26.31 12.35
CA GLY A 99 0.64 -25.52 12.14
C GLY A 99 0.60 -24.36 11.15
N VAL A 100 -0.49 -23.56 11.03
CA VAL A 100 -0.40 -22.22 10.46
C VAL A 100 -0.77 -21.19 11.53
N THR A 101 0.19 -20.87 12.37
CA THR A 101 0.09 -19.73 13.28
C THR A 101 0.13 -18.45 12.44
N ALA A 102 -1.02 -17.77 12.35
CA ALA A 102 -1.12 -16.40 11.83
C ALA A 102 -0.49 -15.41 12.83
N ASN A 103 0.79 -15.60 13.16
CA ASN A 103 1.55 -14.67 13.98
C ASN A 103 2.04 -13.52 13.10
N GLY A 104 1.45 -12.36 13.29
CA GLY A 104 2.10 -11.11 12.94
C GLY A 104 1.91 -10.58 11.54
N VAL A 105 0.74 -10.75 10.89
CA VAL A 105 0.36 -9.83 9.83
C VAL A 105 -0.12 -8.53 10.48
N THR A 106 0.83 -7.79 11.01
CA THR A 106 0.59 -6.39 11.33
C THR A 106 0.87 -5.59 10.06
N ALA A 107 -0.04 -4.71 9.69
CA ALA A 107 0.17 -3.73 8.63
C ALA A 107 1.37 -2.79 8.91
N ASN A 108 2.06 -2.98 10.00
CA ASN A 108 3.32 -2.35 10.39
C ASN A 108 4.27 -3.47 10.81
N GLY A 109 5.35 -3.64 10.06
CA GLY A 109 6.35 -4.68 10.21
C GLY A 109 7.06 -4.68 11.57
N VAL A 110 6.40 -5.19 12.58
CA VAL A 110 7.04 -5.58 13.83
C VAL A 110 6.73 -7.06 14.02
N THR A 111 7.57 -7.88 13.44
CA THR A 111 7.71 -9.28 13.83
C THR A 111 8.58 -9.32 15.06
N THR A 112 8.05 -9.69 16.20
CA THR A 112 8.86 -10.20 17.28
C THR A 112 9.26 -11.63 16.94
N ASN A 113 10.50 -11.82 16.51
CA ASN A 113 11.14 -13.12 16.50
C ASN A 113 11.39 -13.52 17.95
N GLY A 114 10.49 -14.28 18.53
CA GLY A 114 10.71 -15.04 19.72
C GLY A 114 10.79 -16.53 19.36
N VAL A 115 11.90 -16.96 18.79
CA VAL A 115 12.27 -18.37 18.81
C VAL A 115 12.85 -18.63 20.18
N THR A 116 12.05 -19.02 21.12
CA THR A 116 12.51 -19.72 22.31
C THR A 116 12.38 -21.21 22.05
N ALA A 117 13.53 -21.86 21.93
CA ALA A 117 13.65 -23.29 21.89
C ALA A 117 13.33 -23.90 23.28
N ASN A 118 12.10 -23.75 23.75
CA ASN A 118 11.55 -24.51 24.87
C ASN A 118 10.03 -24.51 24.74
N GLY A 119 9.50 -25.69 24.50
CA GLY A 119 8.11 -26.04 24.21
C GLY A 119 7.06 -25.59 25.24
N ARG A 120 6.85 -24.30 25.37
CA ARG A 120 5.64 -23.75 25.95
C ARG A 120 4.89 -23.04 24.83
N SER A 121 3.91 -23.77 24.32
CA SER A 121 2.82 -23.20 23.49
C SER A 121 2.27 -21.98 24.21
N ALA A 122 2.63 -20.77 23.73
CA ALA A 122 1.87 -19.59 24.09
C ALA A 122 0.48 -19.79 23.48
N ASN A 123 -0.53 -19.99 24.30
CA ASN A 123 -1.93 -20.08 23.93
C ASN A 123 -2.30 -18.88 23.02
N VAL A 124 -2.16 -19.06 21.72
CA VAL A 124 -2.91 -18.28 20.74
C VAL A 124 -4.34 -18.77 20.90
N GLY A 125 -5.14 -18.01 21.62
CA GLY A 125 -6.53 -18.30 21.81
C GLY A 125 -7.17 -18.63 20.47
N THR A 126 -7.46 -19.89 20.28
CA THR A 126 -8.32 -20.39 19.20
C THR A 126 -9.55 -19.49 19.19
N ALA A 127 -9.92 -19.02 18.00
CA ALA A 127 -11.13 -18.22 17.79
C ALA A 127 -12.42 -19.07 17.94
N ASN A 128 -12.50 -19.78 19.05
CA ASN A 128 -13.71 -20.40 19.53
C ASN A 128 -14.38 -19.40 20.49
N GLY A 129 -15.34 -18.64 20.00
CA GLY A 129 -16.20 -17.78 20.83
C GLY A 129 -15.60 -16.44 21.29
N GLY A 130 -14.45 -16.01 20.80
CA GLY A 130 -13.84 -14.73 21.16
C GLY A 130 -14.69 -13.55 20.71
N SER A 131 -15.12 -12.69 21.66
CA SER A 131 -15.92 -11.51 21.38
C SER A 131 -15.24 -10.61 20.35
N THR A 132 -15.96 -10.33 19.26
CA THR A 132 -15.45 -9.39 18.22
C THR A 132 -15.34 -8.00 18.83
N PRO A 133 -14.25 -7.24 18.55
CA PRO A 133 -14.14 -5.89 19.08
C PRO A 133 -15.30 -5.03 18.60
N SER A 134 -15.80 -4.13 19.46
CA SER A 134 -16.82 -3.18 19.04
C SER A 134 -16.28 -2.32 17.87
N PRO A 135 -17.16 -1.77 17.00
CA PRO A 135 -16.73 -0.91 15.90
C PRO A 135 -15.81 0.22 16.35
N LEU A 136 -16.15 0.89 17.44
CA LEU A 136 -15.33 1.98 17.99
C LEU A 136 -13.96 1.50 18.48
N ALA A 137 -13.90 0.35 19.19
CA ALA A 137 -12.63 -0.22 19.65
C ALA A 137 -11.72 -0.63 18.47
N PHE A 138 -12.31 -1.18 17.41
CA PHE A 138 -11.61 -1.51 16.17
C PHE A 138 -11.05 -0.26 15.49
N LEU A 139 -11.87 0.78 15.27
CA LEU A 139 -11.45 2.01 14.61
C LEU A 139 -10.38 2.76 15.42
N ARG A 140 -10.57 2.88 16.75
CA ARG A 140 -9.57 3.48 17.63
C ARG A 140 -8.23 2.76 17.57
N TYR A 141 -8.24 1.42 17.57
CA TYR A 141 -7.03 0.62 17.47
C TYR A 141 -6.28 0.89 16.15
N HIS A 142 -7.00 0.86 15.03
CA HIS A 142 -6.40 1.07 13.71
C HIS A 142 -5.96 2.51 13.49
N TYR A 143 -6.72 3.50 13.98
CA TYR A 143 -6.32 4.90 13.99
C TYR A 143 -5.00 5.09 14.73
N LEU A 144 -4.90 4.65 15.99
CA LEU A 144 -3.69 4.81 16.79
C LEU A 144 -2.48 4.10 16.18
N LYS A 145 -2.71 2.99 15.48
CA LYS A 145 -1.66 2.25 14.79
C LYS A 145 -1.10 3.02 13.58
N LEU A 146 -1.97 3.62 12.77
CA LEU A 146 -1.58 4.49 11.67
C LEU A 146 -0.93 5.79 12.19
N PHE A 147 -1.55 6.38 13.21
CA PHE A 147 -1.12 7.64 13.83
C PHE A 147 0.32 7.58 14.33
N LYS A 148 0.70 6.48 14.99
CA LYS A 148 2.07 6.27 15.48
C LYS A 148 3.11 6.45 14.36
N MET A 149 2.90 5.83 13.20
CA MET A 149 3.83 5.92 12.06
C MET A 149 3.77 7.29 11.38
N MET A 150 2.55 7.78 11.18
CA MET A 150 2.30 9.06 10.52
C MET A 150 2.95 10.22 11.28
N VAL A 151 2.75 10.30 12.61
CA VAL A 151 3.30 11.38 13.44
C VAL A 151 4.82 11.40 13.39
N VAL A 152 5.47 10.23 13.52
CA VAL A 152 6.94 10.17 13.48
C VAL A 152 7.47 10.65 12.13
N GLY A 153 6.86 10.19 11.03
CA GLY A 153 7.25 10.64 9.69
C GLY A 153 6.94 12.11 9.45
N PHE A 154 5.77 12.59 9.90
CA PHE A 154 5.37 13.98 9.73
C PHE A 154 6.29 14.95 10.49
N VAL A 155 6.57 14.66 11.76
CA VAL A 155 7.49 15.50 12.56
C VAL A 155 8.90 15.50 11.96
N ALA A 156 9.43 14.32 11.63
CA ALA A 156 10.76 14.23 11.02
C ALA A 156 10.82 14.97 9.67
N PHE A 157 9.77 14.85 8.86
CA PHE A 157 9.70 15.57 7.59
C PHE A 157 9.62 17.07 7.78
N THR A 158 8.74 17.58 8.67
CA THR A 158 8.59 19.03 8.91
C THR A 158 9.85 19.67 9.45
N MET A 159 10.64 18.96 10.27
CA MET A 159 11.94 19.43 10.73
C MET A 159 12.92 19.64 9.56
N VAL A 160 13.00 18.69 8.65
CA VAL A 160 13.87 18.79 7.46
C VAL A 160 13.33 19.82 6.48
N ASP A 161 12.02 19.87 6.29
CA ASP A 161 11.34 20.83 5.42
C ASP A 161 11.61 22.27 5.84
N ALA A 162 11.66 22.54 7.16
CA ALA A 162 11.90 23.88 7.72
C ALA A 162 13.30 24.44 7.41
N ILE A 163 14.30 23.56 7.25
CA ILE A 163 15.70 23.93 7.02
C ILE A 163 16.17 23.74 5.57
N THR A 164 15.30 23.25 4.69
CA THR A 164 15.61 23.01 3.27
C THR A 164 14.89 24.01 2.36
N PRO A 165 15.43 24.31 1.17
CA PRO A 165 14.79 25.19 0.20
C PRO A 165 13.40 24.70 -0.22
N GLY A 166 12.48 25.64 -0.50
CA GLY A 166 11.11 25.31 -0.92
C GLY A 166 10.29 24.68 0.20
N ARG A 167 10.42 25.23 1.41
CA ARG A 167 9.61 24.80 2.57
C ARG A 167 8.13 24.97 2.30
N TRP A 168 7.33 24.02 2.80
CA TRP A 168 5.88 24.10 2.74
C TRP A 168 5.33 25.06 3.78
N HIS A 169 4.21 25.72 3.45
CA HIS A 169 3.51 26.58 4.39
C HIS A 169 2.40 25.81 5.10
N TYR A 170 2.64 25.40 6.33
CA TYR A 170 1.66 24.68 7.15
C TYR A 170 0.68 25.65 7.80
N THR A 171 -0.62 25.41 7.62
CA THR A 171 -1.68 26.08 8.36
C THR A 171 -2.15 25.21 9.53
N PRO A 172 -2.76 25.77 10.59
CA PRO A 172 -3.37 24.96 11.64
C PRO A 172 -4.38 23.93 11.11
N LEU A 173 -5.16 24.31 10.10
CA LEU A 173 -6.14 23.44 9.48
C LEU A 173 -5.48 22.24 8.77
N THR A 174 -4.43 22.47 7.98
CA THR A 174 -3.72 21.39 7.28
C THR A 174 -3.04 20.43 8.26
N ILE A 175 -2.50 20.93 9.37
CA ILE A 175 -1.92 20.10 10.44
C ILE A 175 -3.01 19.25 11.11
N ILE A 176 -4.14 19.86 11.49
CA ILE A 176 -5.26 19.12 12.11
C ILE A 176 -5.82 18.08 11.14
N ALA A 177 -5.99 18.42 9.87
CA ALA A 177 -6.48 17.51 8.85
C ALA A 177 -5.53 16.30 8.66
N GLN A 178 -4.22 16.55 8.67
CA GLN A 178 -3.20 15.51 8.58
C GLN A 178 -3.22 14.60 9.82
N LEU A 179 -3.20 15.17 11.03
CA LEU A 179 -3.24 14.41 12.28
C LEU A 179 -4.56 13.67 12.47
N GLY A 180 -5.68 14.23 12.01
CA GLY A 180 -7.00 13.60 12.02
C GLY A 180 -7.22 12.56 10.92
N MET A 181 -6.29 12.42 9.96
CA MET A 181 -6.40 11.54 8.80
C MET A 181 -7.64 11.84 7.92
N PHE A 182 -7.98 13.12 7.77
CA PHE A 182 -9.07 13.56 6.90
C PHE A 182 -8.65 14.60 5.85
N ASN A 183 -7.34 14.77 5.64
CA ASN A 183 -6.76 15.63 4.61
C ASN A 183 -7.26 15.30 3.19
N ASN A 184 -7.59 14.03 2.90
CA ASN A 184 -8.14 13.57 1.63
C ASN A 184 -9.54 14.17 1.31
N ILE A 185 -10.29 14.57 2.34
CA ILE A 185 -11.64 15.13 2.19
C ILE A 185 -11.60 16.63 1.96
N MET A 186 -10.46 17.26 2.28
CA MET A 186 -10.29 18.70 2.09
C MET A 186 -10.39 19.07 0.61
N PRO A 187 -10.86 20.30 0.29
CA PRO A 187 -10.75 20.84 -1.05
C PRO A 187 -9.28 20.85 -1.50
N ASP A 188 -9.05 20.61 -2.80
CA ASP A 188 -7.75 20.68 -3.42
C ASP A 188 -6.67 19.84 -2.69
N PRO A 189 -6.80 18.50 -2.72
CA PRO A 189 -5.91 17.61 -1.97
C PRO A 189 -4.44 17.74 -2.39
N ASP A 190 -4.17 18.08 -3.65
CA ASP A 190 -2.80 18.24 -4.17
C ASP A 190 -2.05 19.38 -3.48
N HIS A 191 -2.75 20.43 -3.01
CA HIS A 191 -2.18 21.58 -2.31
C HIS A 191 -2.39 21.54 -0.78
N VAL A 192 -3.11 20.55 -0.26
CA VAL A 192 -3.35 20.42 1.19
C VAL A 192 -2.49 19.33 1.81
N ILE A 193 -2.24 18.26 1.05
CA ILE A 193 -1.55 17.06 1.57
C ILE A 193 -0.04 17.21 1.43
N TRP A 194 0.65 17.37 2.57
CA TRP A 194 2.11 17.44 2.58
C TRP A 194 2.71 16.75 3.81
N PRO A 195 3.72 15.86 3.66
CA PRO A 195 4.29 15.38 2.40
C PRO A 195 3.30 14.56 1.57
N GLY A 196 3.42 14.66 0.22
CA GLY A 196 2.46 14.07 -0.71
C GLY A 196 2.01 12.64 -0.39
N PRO A 197 2.90 11.66 -0.14
CA PRO A 197 2.51 10.28 0.14
C PRO A 197 1.59 10.08 1.35
N PHE A 198 1.42 11.08 2.21
CA PHE A 198 0.64 10.95 3.46
C PHE A 198 -0.88 10.93 3.25
N TRP A 199 -1.38 11.19 2.04
CA TRP A 199 -2.76 10.93 1.67
C TRP A 199 -3.19 9.47 1.95
N PHE A 200 -2.22 8.55 1.86
CA PHE A 200 -2.46 7.13 2.08
C PHE A 200 -2.99 6.81 3.48
N PHE A 201 -2.62 7.59 4.51
CA PHE A 201 -3.13 7.38 5.88
C PHE A 201 -4.62 7.68 5.98
N GLY A 202 -5.08 8.77 5.36
CA GLY A 202 -6.50 9.12 5.28
C GLY A 202 -7.30 8.07 4.51
N LEU A 203 -6.81 7.67 3.33
CA LEU A 203 -7.41 6.60 2.53
C LEU A 203 -7.53 5.29 3.32
N MET A 204 -6.46 4.87 3.99
CA MET A 204 -6.46 3.64 4.78
C MET A 204 -7.46 3.68 5.92
N PHE A 205 -7.57 4.83 6.61
CA PHE A 205 -8.52 4.97 7.70
C PHE A 205 -9.97 4.93 7.20
N GLN A 206 -10.27 5.58 6.08
CA GLN A 206 -11.57 5.48 5.41
C GLN A 206 -11.94 4.03 5.04
N LEU A 207 -10.99 3.28 4.47
CA LEU A 207 -11.19 1.87 4.13
C LEU A 207 -11.40 0.98 5.36
N TYR A 208 -10.79 1.29 6.50
CA TYR A 208 -11.07 0.59 7.76
C TYR A 208 -12.48 0.87 8.28
N ILE A 209 -12.99 2.10 8.10
CA ILE A 209 -14.38 2.45 8.42
C ILE A 209 -15.34 1.65 7.51
N VAL A 210 -15.12 1.69 6.20
CA VAL A 210 -15.92 0.94 5.21
C VAL A 210 -15.90 -0.56 5.53
N TYR A 211 -14.72 -1.13 5.76
CA TYR A 211 -14.62 -2.54 6.12
C TYR A 211 -15.44 -2.87 7.37
N ARG A 212 -15.27 -2.10 8.44
CA ARG A 212 -15.88 -2.45 9.73
C ARG A 212 -17.39 -2.26 9.74
N LEU A 213 -17.90 -1.25 9.03
CA LEU A 213 -19.34 -0.93 9.03
C LEU A 213 -20.11 -1.68 7.94
N LEU A 214 -19.51 -1.86 6.75
CA LEU A 214 -20.25 -2.37 5.59
C LEU A 214 -19.85 -3.78 5.16
N LEU A 215 -18.58 -4.19 5.36
CA LEU A 215 -18.02 -5.39 4.72
C LEU A 215 -17.62 -6.51 5.70
N PHE A 216 -17.52 -6.20 7.00
CA PHE A 216 -17.08 -7.15 8.02
C PHE A 216 -18.01 -8.38 8.07
N ARG A 217 -17.44 -9.57 7.86
CA ARG A 217 -18.17 -10.86 7.83
C ARG A 217 -19.34 -10.89 6.82
N ARG A 218 -19.35 -9.99 5.83
CA ARG A 218 -20.34 -10.02 4.76
C ARG A 218 -19.81 -10.83 3.58
N GLY A 219 -20.72 -11.46 2.84
CA GLY A 219 -20.39 -12.21 1.61
C GLY A 219 -19.89 -11.30 0.49
N TRP A 220 -19.66 -11.87 -0.70
CA TRP A 220 -19.14 -11.15 -1.85
C TRP A 220 -20.12 -10.14 -2.47
N LYS A 221 -21.45 -10.33 -2.33
CA LYS A 221 -22.49 -9.48 -2.96
C LYS A 221 -22.38 -7.99 -2.54
N PRO A 222 -22.40 -7.63 -1.23
CA PRO A 222 -22.24 -6.21 -0.83
C PRO A 222 -20.91 -5.63 -1.29
N LEU A 223 -19.86 -6.46 -1.32
CA LEU A 223 -18.54 -6.04 -1.78
C LEU A 223 -18.55 -5.71 -3.28
N ALA A 224 -19.16 -6.56 -4.10
CA ALA A 224 -19.32 -6.33 -5.54
C ALA A 224 -20.15 -5.07 -5.83
N ILE A 225 -21.26 -4.88 -5.13
CA ILE A 225 -22.10 -3.68 -5.26
C ILE A 225 -21.27 -2.43 -4.96
N LEU A 226 -20.50 -2.44 -3.85
CA LEU A 226 -19.70 -1.28 -3.46
C LEU A 226 -18.59 -0.98 -4.49
N VAL A 227 -17.94 -2.02 -5.05
CA VAL A 227 -16.95 -1.84 -6.12
C VAL A 227 -17.58 -1.21 -7.35
N VAL A 228 -18.76 -1.70 -7.77
CA VAL A 228 -19.48 -1.15 -8.92
C VAL A 228 -19.89 0.30 -8.69
N VAL A 229 -20.42 0.63 -7.50
CA VAL A 229 -20.77 2.02 -7.16
C VAL A 229 -19.54 2.92 -7.20
N CYS A 230 -18.43 2.50 -6.59
CA CYS A 230 -17.20 3.28 -6.62
C CYS A 230 -16.61 3.42 -8.03
N TRP A 231 -16.76 2.42 -8.89
CA TRP A 231 -16.37 2.49 -10.29
C TRP A 231 -17.25 3.48 -11.07
N LEU A 232 -18.57 3.40 -10.92
CA LEU A 232 -19.50 4.35 -11.56
C LEU A 232 -19.22 5.79 -11.15
N MET A 233 -18.93 6.05 -9.87
CA MET A 233 -18.55 7.38 -9.40
C MET A 233 -17.30 7.94 -10.07
N GLN A 234 -16.41 7.10 -10.59
CA GLN A 234 -15.18 7.51 -11.25
C GLN A 234 -15.34 7.61 -12.78
N VAL A 235 -15.98 6.62 -13.41
CA VAL A 235 -16.03 6.53 -14.88
C VAL A 235 -16.85 7.63 -15.53
N PHE A 236 -17.79 8.22 -14.79
CA PHE A 236 -18.61 9.34 -15.26
C PHE A 236 -18.01 10.72 -14.97
N CYS A 237 -16.86 10.78 -14.31
CA CYS A 237 -16.14 12.04 -14.12
C CYS A 237 -15.39 12.44 -15.41
N ASP A 238 -15.16 13.75 -15.54
CA ASP A 238 -14.20 14.26 -16.51
C ASP A 238 -12.80 13.66 -16.22
N PRO A 239 -12.13 13.03 -17.21
CA PRO A 239 -10.82 12.41 -17.04
C PRO A 239 -9.75 13.33 -16.44
N GLU A 240 -9.75 14.59 -16.78
CA GLU A 240 -8.77 15.58 -16.27
C GLU A 240 -9.34 16.45 -15.14
N GLY A 241 -10.60 16.20 -14.77
CA GLY A 241 -11.35 17.04 -13.84
C GLY A 241 -10.97 16.87 -12.37
N GLU A 242 -11.12 17.96 -11.61
CA GLU A 242 -10.91 18.01 -10.17
C GLU A 242 -11.80 17.00 -9.41
N THR A 243 -13.01 16.74 -9.90
CA THR A 243 -13.92 15.78 -9.28
C THR A 243 -13.33 14.37 -9.29
N LEU A 244 -12.76 13.92 -10.41
CA LEU A 244 -12.09 12.63 -10.49
C LEU A 244 -10.90 12.59 -9.55
N ASN A 245 -10.07 13.63 -9.54
CA ASN A 245 -8.93 13.77 -8.65
C ASN A 245 -9.36 13.55 -7.18
N ARG A 246 -10.35 14.30 -6.69
CA ARG A 246 -10.87 14.18 -5.32
C ARG A 246 -11.45 12.81 -5.00
N VAL A 247 -12.21 12.21 -5.93
CA VAL A 247 -12.77 10.87 -5.75
C VAL A 247 -11.65 9.84 -5.59
N ARG A 248 -10.59 9.95 -6.36
CA ARG A 248 -9.47 8.99 -6.34
C ARG A 248 -8.56 9.12 -5.11
N TYR A 249 -8.44 10.29 -4.52
CA TYR A 249 -7.77 10.46 -3.22
C TYR A 249 -8.51 9.78 -2.07
N ASN A 250 -9.79 9.48 -2.23
CA ASN A 250 -10.64 8.90 -1.20
C ASN A 250 -10.88 7.38 -1.41
N PHE A 251 -11.62 6.76 -0.48
CA PHE A 251 -11.82 5.31 -0.47
C PHE A 251 -12.37 4.75 -1.78
N MET A 252 -13.10 5.55 -2.58
CA MET A 252 -13.62 5.15 -3.87
C MET A 252 -12.49 4.73 -4.83
N GLY A 253 -11.39 5.50 -4.87
CA GLY A 253 -10.22 5.17 -5.69
C GLY A 253 -9.47 3.92 -5.23
N GLY A 254 -9.49 3.64 -3.92
CA GLY A 254 -8.82 2.48 -3.32
C GLY A 254 -9.70 1.23 -3.17
N MET A 255 -11.01 1.31 -3.50
CA MET A 255 -11.95 0.23 -3.17
C MET A 255 -11.69 -1.07 -3.92
N LEU A 256 -11.35 -1.02 -5.20
CA LEU A 256 -11.12 -2.22 -6.02
C LEU A 256 -9.97 -3.09 -5.47
N PRO A 257 -8.74 -2.60 -5.31
CA PRO A 257 -7.65 -3.41 -4.78
C PRO A 257 -7.90 -3.87 -3.33
N PHE A 258 -8.57 -3.07 -2.53
CA PHE A 258 -8.97 -3.46 -1.17
C PHE A 258 -9.99 -4.60 -1.19
N ALA A 259 -11.00 -4.52 -2.04
CA ALA A 259 -11.99 -5.58 -2.25
C ALA A 259 -11.35 -6.90 -2.69
N LEU A 260 -10.39 -6.83 -3.61
CA LEU A 260 -9.64 -8.01 -4.06
C LEU A 260 -8.88 -8.68 -2.91
N GLY A 261 -8.29 -7.90 -2.00
CA GLY A 261 -7.64 -8.43 -0.81
C GLY A 261 -8.61 -9.20 0.10
N LEU A 262 -9.84 -8.67 0.31
CA LEU A 262 -10.89 -9.35 1.06
C LEU A 262 -11.33 -10.64 0.36
N LEU A 263 -11.57 -10.60 -0.96
CA LEU A 263 -11.98 -11.76 -1.75
C LEU A 263 -10.90 -12.84 -1.75
N PHE A 264 -9.66 -12.46 -1.97
CA PHE A 264 -8.55 -13.40 -2.00
C PHE A 264 -8.34 -14.08 -0.64
N ALA A 265 -8.49 -13.36 0.46
CA ALA A 265 -8.41 -13.93 1.80
C ALA A 265 -9.56 -14.91 2.13
N ARG A 266 -10.76 -14.65 1.58
CA ARG A 266 -11.95 -15.47 1.82
C ARG A 266 -12.09 -16.66 0.87
N TYR A 267 -11.70 -16.49 -0.39
CA TYR A 267 -12.01 -17.45 -1.48
C TYR A 267 -10.80 -17.86 -2.32
N GLY A 268 -9.61 -17.30 -2.03
CA GLY A 268 -8.39 -17.60 -2.77
C GLY A 268 -8.02 -19.09 -2.71
N ARG A 269 -7.58 -19.65 -3.84
CA ARG A 269 -7.14 -21.04 -3.96
C ARG A 269 -5.71 -21.11 -4.46
N GLU A 270 -4.99 -22.13 -4.05
CA GLU A 270 -3.70 -22.44 -4.65
C GLU A 270 -3.91 -23.03 -6.04
N LEU A 271 -3.09 -22.55 -6.98
CA LEU A 271 -3.10 -23.02 -8.37
C LEU A 271 -1.80 -23.75 -8.69
N LYS A 272 -1.81 -24.50 -9.77
CA LYS A 272 -0.60 -25.14 -10.30
C LYS A 272 0.41 -24.09 -10.76
N GLN A 273 1.70 -24.39 -10.66
CA GLN A 273 2.79 -23.47 -11.01
C GLN A 273 2.65 -22.86 -12.41
N GLY A 274 2.31 -23.68 -13.41
CA GLY A 274 2.09 -23.19 -14.78
C GLY A 274 0.97 -22.15 -14.90
N ALA A 275 -0.10 -22.28 -14.09
CA ALA A 275 -1.17 -21.29 -14.09
C ALA A 275 -0.68 -19.94 -13.54
N TRP A 276 0.18 -19.95 -12.51
CA TRP A 276 0.76 -18.71 -12.00
C TRP A 276 1.65 -18.02 -13.02
N VAL A 277 2.41 -18.76 -13.84
CA VAL A 277 3.20 -18.19 -14.95
C VAL A 277 2.29 -17.48 -15.96
N VAL A 278 1.23 -18.18 -16.42
CA VAL A 278 0.26 -17.60 -17.38
C VAL A 278 -0.40 -16.35 -16.79
N ILE A 279 -0.84 -16.40 -15.53
CA ILE A 279 -1.46 -15.26 -14.85
C ILE A 279 -0.49 -14.09 -14.75
N THR A 280 0.79 -14.33 -14.45
CA THR A 280 1.82 -13.27 -14.38
C THR A 280 1.95 -12.56 -15.71
N LEU A 281 2.12 -13.32 -16.80
CA LEU A 281 2.29 -12.74 -18.14
C LEU A 281 1.03 -12.01 -18.61
N ALA A 282 -0.14 -12.65 -18.49
CA ALA A 282 -1.42 -12.04 -18.87
C ALA A 282 -1.71 -10.76 -18.07
N SER A 283 -1.44 -10.77 -16.77
CA SER A 283 -1.66 -9.58 -15.94
C SER A 283 -0.67 -8.46 -16.26
N ALA A 284 0.60 -8.77 -16.58
CA ALA A 284 1.58 -7.77 -17.00
C ALA A 284 1.15 -7.07 -18.29
N LEU A 285 0.71 -7.85 -19.28
CA LEU A 285 0.16 -7.32 -20.54
C LEU A 285 -1.10 -6.48 -20.28
N ALA A 286 -2.00 -6.97 -19.42
CA ALA A 286 -3.21 -6.23 -19.08
C ALA A 286 -2.87 -4.89 -18.40
N VAL A 287 -1.95 -4.85 -17.43
CA VAL A 287 -1.48 -3.59 -16.80
C VAL A 287 -1.00 -2.62 -17.86
N PHE A 288 -0.18 -3.10 -18.81
CA PHE A 288 0.33 -2.25 -19.87
C PHE A 288 -0.79 -1.72 -20.75
N PHE A 289 -1.58 -2.58 -21.41
CA PHE A 289 -2.59 -2.15 -22.39
C PHE A 289 -3.76 -1.37 -21.77
N LEU A 290 -4.24 -1.77 -20.59
CA LEU A 290 -5.36 -1.08 -19.97
C LEU A 290 -4.97 0.32 -19.45
N SER A 291 -3.70 0.55 -19.16
CA SER A 291 -3.19 1.87 -18.73
C SER A 291 -3.34 2.95 -19.81
N PHE A 292 -3.58 2.59 -21.08
CA PHE A 292 -3.72 3.53 -22.21
C PHE A 292 -5.16 3.92 -22.53
N ASN A 293 -6.15 3.42 -21.82
CA ASN A 293 -7.55 3.72 -22.08
C ASN A 293 -8.22 4.16 -20.78
N TYR A 294 -8.90 5.32 -20.80
CA TYR A 294 -9.55 5.89 -19.61
C TYR A 294 -10.50 4.92 -18.91
N GLN A 295 -11.41 4.30 -19.66
CA GLN A 295 -12.44 3.42 -19.10
C GLN A 295 -11.85 2.11 -18.55
N LEU A 296 -10.78 1.61 -19.17
CA LEU A 296 -10.10 0.39 -18.78
C LEU A 296 -9.08 0.62 -17.66
N TRP A 297 -8.53 1.83 -17.55
CA TRP A 297 -7.54 2.21 -16.54
C TRP A 297 -8.01 1.96 -15.10
N PHE A 298 -9.31 2.11 -14.82
CA PHE A 298 -9.86 1.81 -13.50
C PHE A 298 -9.70 0.35 -13.07
N TRP A 299 -9.52 -0.57 -14.03
CA TRP A 299 -9.31 -2.00 -13.77
C TRP A 299 -7.84 -2.38 -13.61
N VAL A 300 -6.90 -1.49 -13.92
CA VAL A 300 -5.46 -1.75 -13.78
C VAL A 300 -5.08 -2.24 -12.38
N PRO A 301 -5.60 -1.68 -11.27
CA PRO A 301 -5.30 -2.17 -9.93
C PRO A 301 -5.65 -3.65 -9.69
N LEU A 302 -6.68 -4.20 -10.38
CA LEU A 302 -6.99 -5.63 -10.37
C LEU A 302 -5.81 -6.44 -10.89
N PHE A 303 -5.30 -6.06 -12.07
CA PHE A 303 -4.22 -6.78 -12.73
C PHE A 303 -2.87 -6.58 -12.03
N VAL A 304 -2.63 -5.42 -11.45
CA VAL A 304 -1.46 -5.15 -10.60
C VAL A 304 -1.43 -6.09 -9.39
N CYS A 305 -2.55 -6.21 -8.66
CA CYS A 305 -2.64 -7.11 -7.52
C CYS A 305 -2.47 -8.58 -7.96
N THR A 306 -3.14 -8.97 -9.04
CA THR A 306 -3.06 -10.34 -9.58
C THR A 306 -1.64 -10.67 -10.05
N PHE A 307 -1.01 -9.76 -10.81
CA PHE A 307 0.40 -9.86 -11.22
C PHE A 307 1.32 -10.05 -10.02
N SER A 308 1.20 -9.18 -9.02
CA SER A 308 2.08 -9.19 -7.86
C SER A 308 1.96 -10.48 -7.05
N VAL A 309 0.73 -10.97 -6.85
CA VAL A 309 0.50 -12.27 -6.17
C VAL A 309 1.09 -13.42 -7.00
N ALA A 310 0.81 -13.46 -8.30
CA ALA A 310 1.32 -14.52 -9.17
C ALA A 310 2.85 -14.48 -9.26
N LEU A 311 3.45 -13.30 -9.34
CA LEU A 311 4.90 -13.12 -9.40
C LEU A 311 5.61 -13.75 -8.19
N VAL A 312 5.17 -13.49 -6.95
CA VAL A 312 5.80 -14.07 -5.75
C VAL A 312 5.58 -15.59 -5.65
N LYS A 313 4.58 -16.15 -6.36
CA LYS A 313 4.36 -17.59 -6.43
C LYS A 313 5.33 -18.30 -7.37
N ILE A 314 5.83 -17.61 -8.41
CA ILE A 314 6.77 -18.18 -9.38
C ILE A 314 8.23 -17.88 -9.07
N LEU A 315 8.50 -16.82 -8.31
CA LEU A 315 9.87 -16.42 -7.98
C LEU A 315 10.52 -17.37 -6.95
N PRO A 316 11.84 -17.57 -7.04
CA PRO A 316 12.58 -18.42 -6.10
C PRO A 316 12.41 -17.97 -4.64
N THR A 317 12.48 -18.93 -3.71
CA THR A 317 12.37 -18.66 -2.27
C THR A 317 13.43 -17.64 -1.80
N SER A 318 14.67 -17.77 -2.29
CA SER A 318 15.75 -16.83 -1.95
C SER A 318 15.46 -15.39 -2.35
N PHE A 319 14.82 -15.17 -3.49
CA PHE A 319 14.37 -13.84 -3.91
C PHE A 319 13.26 -13.33 -2.98
N ASN A 320 12.27 -14.18 -2.70
CA ASN A 320 11.17 -13.82 -1.79
C ASN A 320 11.67 -13.48 -0.38
N GLU A 321 12.69 -14.14 0.11
CA GLU A 321 13.33 -13.83 1.40
C GLU A 321 14.02 -12.46 1.41
N ARG A 322 14.76 -12.13 0.34
CA ARG A 322 15.36 -10.79 0.18
C ARG A 322 14.29 -9.71 0.12
N MET A 323 13.24 -9.92 -0.64
CA MET A 323 12.12 -8.98 -0.71
C MET A 323 11.34 -8.90 0.61
N ALA A 324 11.25 -9.99 1.36
CA ALA A 324 10.64 -9.99 2.69
C ALA A 324 11.43 -9.15 3.69
N TRP A 325 12.77 -9.10 3.56
CA TRP A 325 13.59 -8.18 4.37
C TRP A 325 13.22 -6.71 4.06
N VAL A 326 13.14 -6.32 2.78
CA VAL A 326 12.67 -4.98 2.38
C VAL A 326 11.25 -4.73 2.89
N GLY A 327 10.37 -5.72 2.78
CA GLY A 327 9.00 -5.66 3.32
C GLY A 327 8.97 -5.41 4.84
N SER A 328 9.98 -5.86 5.58
CA SER A 328 10.08 -5.64 7.03
C SER A 328 10.32 -4.17 7.43
N ILE A 329 10.91 -3.38 6.54
CA ILE A 329 11.16 -1.94 6.73
C ILE A 329 10.15 -1.08 5.97
N SER A 330 9.20 -1.67 5.24
CA SER A 330 8.33 -0.96 4.29
C SER A 330 7.55 0.21 4.89
N ALA A 331 7.04 0.05 6.11
CA ALA A 331 6.28 1.12 6.77
C ALA A 331 7.18 2.31 7.15
N ALA A 332 8.39 2.04 7.64
CA ALA A 332 9.38 3.07 7.93
C ALA A 332 9.87 3.74 6.65
N LEU A 333 10.13 2.95 5.60
CA LEU A 333 10.53 3.46 4.29
C LEU A 333 9.46 4.36 3.70
N PHE A 334 8.17 3.98 3.84
CA PHE A 334 7.05 4.78 3.37
C PHE A 334 6.97 6.18 4.03
N VAL A 335 7.27 6.30 5.31
CA VAL A 335 7.19 7.60 6.01
C VAL A 335 8.48 8.41 5.94
N MET A 336 9.63 7.78 5.68
CA MET A 336 10.94 8.43 5.69
C MET A 336 11.44 8.83 4.28
N HIS A 337 11.01 8.15 3.21
CA HIS A 337 11.50 8.47 1.87
C HIS A 337 11.21 9.91 1.39
N PRO A 338 10.14 10.62 1.81
CA PRO A 338 9.97 12.01 1.41
C PRO A 338 11.09 12.93 1.94
N ILE A 339 11.67 12.59 3.09
CA ILE A 339 12.78 13.32 3.71
C ILE A 339 14.02 13.22 2.81
N THR A 340 14.43 12.00 2.49
CA THR A 340 15.60 11.74 1.66
C THR A 340 15.40 12.24 0.23
N ARG A 341 14.17 12.14 -0.31
CA ARG A 341 13.84 12.77 -1.59
C ARG A 341 14.11 14.27 -1.55
N LYS A 342 13.64 14.99 -0.55
CA LYS A 342 13.84 16.44 -0.46
C LYS A 342 15.31 16.83 -0.38
N ILE A 343 16.15 16.01 0.24
CA ILE A 343 17.59 16.24 0.37
C ILE A 343 18.33 15.97 -0.94
N PHE A 344 18.03 14.88 -1.64
CA PHE A 344 18.84 14.41 -2.76
C PHE A 344 18.30 14.78 -4.15
N ILE A 345 17.04 15.17 -4.27
CA ILE A 345 16.46 15.50 -5.58
C ILE A 345 17.12 16.70 -6.27
N PRO A 346 17.69 17.72 -5.56
CA PRO A 346 18.40 18.80 -6.22
C PRO A 346 19.61 18.32 -7.05
N ILE A 347 20.30 17.26 -6.60
CA ILE A 347 21.44 16.66 -7.34
C ILE A 347 20.95 16.14 -8.71
N SER A 348 19.86 15.36 -8.72
CA SER A 348 19.33 14.87 -10.00
C SER A 348 18.77 15.97 -10.89
N ARG A 349 18.24 17.04 -10.32
CA ARG A 349 17.72 18.20 -11.07
C ARG A 349 18.83 19.07 -11.66
N SER A 350 20.04 19.04 -11.09
CA SER A 350 21.21 19.73 -11.65
C SER A 350 21.89 18.96 -12.79
N GLY A 351 21.32 17.81 -13.21
CA GLY A 351 21.78 17.01 -14.34
C GLY A 351 22.36 15.65 -13.98
N ASP A 352 22.70 15.41 -12.72
CA ASP A 352 23.28 14.13 -12.28
C ASP A 352 22.19 13.19 -11.74
N VAL A 353 21.34 12.73 -12.66
CA VAL A 353 20.11 11.97 -12.34
C VAL A 353 20.40 10.73 -11.52
N TYR A 354 21.36 9.92 -11.93
CA TYR A 354 21.60 8.61 -11.32
C TYR A 354 22.39 8.69 -10.02
N THR A 355 23.29 9.65 -9.84
CA THR A 355 23.96 9.89 -8.56
C THR A 355 22.94 10.31 -7.49
N GLY A 356 22.06 11.26 -7.80
CA GLY A 356 21.01 11.67 -6.88
C GLY A 356 20.07 10.52 -6.53
N LEU A 357 19.67 9.71 -7.50
CA LEU A 357 18.83 8.52 -7.29
C LEU A 357 19.53 7.47 -6.41
N LEU A 358 20.81 7.18 -6.65
CA LEU A 358 21.58 6.23 -5.87
C LEU A 358 21.71 6.67 -4.40
N LEU A 359 22.08 7.93 -4.18
CA LEU A 359 22.17 8.49 -2.82
C LEU A 359 20.83 8.47 -2.11
N TYR A 360 19.75 8.79 -2.83
CA TYR A 360 18.39 8.66 -2.30
C TYR A 360 18.06 7.23 -1.87
N ILE A 361 18.37 6.23 -2.68
CA ILE A 361 18.10 4.82 -2.37
C ILE A 361 18.85 4.41 -1.10
N ILE A 362 20.16 4.65 -1.06
CA ILE A 362 21.02 4.27 0.08
C ILE A 362 20.53 4.95 1.35
N ALA A 363 20.34 6.25 1.32
CA ALA A 363 19.92 7.02 2.49
C ALA A 363 18.49 6.64 2.95
N SER A 364 17.57 6.39 2.00
CA SER A 364 16.20 5.98 2.34
C SER A 364 16.16 4.63 3.07
N ILE A 365 16.94 3.67 2.60
CA ILE A 365 17.01 2.34 3.24
C ILE A 365 17.66 2.46 4.63
N ALA A 366 18.75 3.21 4.76
CA ALA A 366 19.46 3.39 6.03
C ALA A 366 18.56 4.09 7.09
N ILE A 367 17.92 5.20 6.71
CA ILE A 367 17.02 5.94 7.62
C ILE A 367 15.78 5.10 7.95
N ALA A 368 15.22 4.36 6.99
CA ALA A 368 14.09 3.49 7.25
C ALA A 368 14.43 2.35 8.21
N TRP A 369 15.61 1.75 8.06
CA TRP A 369 16.08 0.74 9.01
C TRP A 369 16.23 1.31 10.42
N LEU A 370 16.88 2.44 10.58
CA LEU A 370 17.02 3.13 11.86
C LEU A 370 15.66 3.50 12.48
N CYS A 371 14.79 4.09 11.68
CA CYS A 371 13.43 4.44 12.10
C CYS A 371 12.65 3.18 12.59
N ARG A 372 12.74 2.07 11.87
CA ARG A 372 12.13 0.81 12.30
C ARG A 372 12.62 0.37 13.68
N GLU A 373 13.94 0.41 13.92
CA GLU A 373 14.50 0.02 15.22
C GLU A 373 14.03 0.94 16.35
N LEU A 374 13.97 2.24 16.11
CA LEU A 374 13.43 3.22 17.07
C LEU A 374 11.95 2.96 17.34
N MET A 375 11.16 2.73 16.29
CA MET A 375 9.71 2.47 16.40
C MET A 375 9.37 1.18 17.16
N ARG A 376 10.26 0.19 17.17
CA ARG A 376 10.10 -1.04 17.96
C ARG A 376 10.10 -0.76 19.46
N LYS A 377 10.78 0.30 19.92
CA LYS A 377 10.84 0.71 21.34
C LYS A 377 9.54 1.38 21.80
N ILE A 378 8.72 1.89 20.88
CA ILE A 378 7.45 2.53 21.21
C ILE A 378 6.35 1.47 21.30
N PRO A 379 5.61 1.35 22.42
CA PRO A 379 4.55 0.36 22.57
C PRO A 379 3.49 0.46 21.47
N ASN A 380 3.02 -0.70 21.02
CA ASN A 380 1.89 -0.74 20.09
C ASN A 380 0.57 -0.57 20.84
N PRO A 381 -0.45 0.06 20.25
CA PRO A 381 -1.77 0.15 20.84
C PRO A 381 -2.33 -1.26 21.11
N LYS A 382 -3.00 -1.42 22.25
CA LYS A 382 -3.65 -2.68 22.62
C LYS A 382 -5.13 -2.64 22.21
N LEU A 383 -5.60 -3.71 21.59
CA LEU A 383 -7.01 -3.86 21.27
C LEU A 383 -7.74 -4.32 22.55
N LYS A 384 -8.58 -3.44 23.12
CA LYS A 384 -9.44 -3.80 24.23
C LYS A 384 -10.64 -4.61 23.71
N VAL A 385 -10.68 -5.88 24.03
CA VAL A 385 -11.84 -6.75 23.81
C VAL A 385 -12.56 -6.85 25.16
N LYS A 386 -13.83 -6.46 25.21
CA LYS A 386 -14.64 -6.69 26.41
C LYS A 386 -14.76 -8.22 26.57
N LYS A 387 -14.31 -8.73 27.71
CA LYS A 387 -14.69 -10.07 28.14
C LYS A 387 -16.19 -9.99 28.42
N GLY A 388 -17.00 -10.72 27.67
CA GLY A 388 -18.39 -10.93 27.96
C GLY A 388 -18.54 -11.78 29.22
#